data_2635894872bec31390c3dea1b29cbcf4
#
_entry.id   2635894872bec31390c3dea1b29cbcf4
#
_cell.length_a   1.000
_cell.length_b   1.000
_cell.length_c   1.000
_cell.angle_alpha   90.00
_cell.angle_beta   90.00
_cell.angle_gamma   90.00
#
_symmetry.space_group_name_H-M   'P 1'
#
loop_
_entity.id
_entity.type
_entity.pdbx_description
1 polymer ?
#
loop_
_entity_poly.entity_id
_entity_poly.type
_entity_poly.pdbx_seq_one_letter_code
_entity_poly.pdbx_strand_id
1 'polypeptide(L)'
;DDDSLYKKYWPADVHLVGKEIVRFHTIIWPIMLMALGEPLPKQVFGHGWLILEGGKMSKSKGNVVDPVKLCNRYGVDAIRYFLLREVPFGSDGVFSNEALIYRINSDLANDLGNLLSRTVSMIDKYFGGVVPAPTCPVPEEDEPIIALADGLPEKVERYMTEFKAPEALESIWALIGACNKYIDVTAPWILAKDEAKKDRLATVMYNLAESLRIVGIFLQPYLPNTAPKLFEQLGVSGELTAYEARGFGKLPAGTTVHKGEALFPRIDVKKELEELEKENAASHAAEASASAAPAPKAEEAKDEEPQELIDFDTFCKVKMKTARVIDCKFVEKSKKLLQFTLDCGEAQPRTILSGIRKWYSEPEKLIGRTVIIAANLAPRKIAGIESQGMILSSITDDGEGETLSMLTVMEPESIPGGSEIG
;
A
#
# COMPACT_ATOMS: atom_id res chain seq x y z
N ASP A 1 35.79 19.43 16.67
CA ASP A 1 34.73 18.55 16.17
C ASP A 1 35.18 17.97 14.83
N ASP A 2 34.99 16.66 14.65
CA ASP A 2 35.42 15.98 13.42
C ASP A 2 34.29 16.04 12.37
N ASP A 3 34.40 16.90 11.36
CA ASP A 3 33.45 17.07 10.26
C ASP A 3 33.62 16.02 9.16
N SER A 4 34.48 15.03 9.32
CA SER A 4 34.86 14.08 8.27
C SER A 4 33.62 13.27 7.73
N LEU A 5 32.75 12.79 8.63
CA LEU A 5 31.54 12.08 8.27
C LEU A 5 30.52 13.00 7.60
N TYR A 6 30.35 14.22 8.08
CA TYR A 6 29.48 15.20 7.46
C TYR A 6 29.92 15.48 6.02
N LYS A 7 31.18 15.85 5.80
CA LYS A 7 31.72 16.11 4.45
C LYS A 7 31.68 14.91 3.52
N LYS A 8 31.68 13.69 4.07
CA LYS A 8 31.56 12.44 3.28
C LYS A 8 30.15 12.18 2.81
N TYR A 9 29.14 12.44 3.66
CA TYR A 9 27.77 12.00 3.42
C TYR A 9 26.81 13.13 3.05
N TRP A 10 27.18 14.40 3.28
CA TRP A 10 26.38 15.53 2.87
C TRP A 10 26.98 16.20 1.61
N PRO A 11 26.14 16.65 0.64
CA PRO A 11 24.68 16.59 0.61
C PRO A 11 24.13 15.19 0.30
N ALA A 12 22.91 14.92 0.78
CA ALA A 12 22.20 13.69 0.45
C ALA A 12 21.95 13.59 -1.06
N ASP A 13 22.14 12.40 -1.63
CA ASP A 13 21.82 12.16 -3.03
C ASP A 13 20.30 12.15 -3.25
N VAL A 14 19.54 11.52 -2.33
CA VAL A 14 18.09 11.47 -2.39
C VAL A 14 17.49 11.58 -0.98
N HIS A 15 16.50 12.45 -0.83
CA HIS A 15 15.54 12.38 0.26
C HIS A 15 14.31 11.61 -0.20
N LEU A 16 14.16 10.36 0.24
CA LEU A 16 13.00 9.53 -0.02
C LEU A 16 12.00 9.71 1.13
N VAL A 17 10.84 10.30 0.84
CA VAL A 17 9.87 10.72 1.85
C VAL A 17 8.44 10.36 1.44
N GLY A 18 7.53 10.21 2.41
CA GLY A 18 6.11 10.11 2.14
C GLY A 18 5.55 11.42 1.58
N LYS A 19 4.54 11.34 0.72
CA LYS A 19 3.97 12.52 0.05
C LYS A 19 3.41 13.57 1.02
N GLU A 20 3.04 13.18 2.23
CA GLU A 20 2.51 14.07 3.27
C GLU A 20 3.54 15.07 3.81
N ILE A 21 4.83 14.72 3.76
CA ILE A 21 5.93 15.56 4.25
C ILE A 21 6.78 16.16 3.12
N VAL A 22 6.39 16.01 1.87
CA VAL A 22 7.12 16.57 0.71
C VAL A 22 7.29 18.07 0.85
N ARG A 23 6.27 18.81 1.31
CA ARG A 23 6.35 20.26 1.50
C ARG A 23 7.49 20.67 2.44
N PHE A 24 7.72 19.92 3.51
CA PHE A 24 8.82 20.20 4.44
C PHE A 24 10.18 20.00 3.80
N HIS A 25 10.34 18.98 2.96
CA HIS A 25 11.62 18.61 2.35
C HIS A 25 11.93 19.37 1.05
N THR A 26 10.90 19.93 0.37
CA THR A 26 11.09 20.68 -0.88
C THR A 26 11.05 22.20 -0.71
N ILE A 27 10.52 22.70 0.40
CA ILE A 27 10.42 24.15 0.66
C ILE A 27 11.15 24.54 1.94
N ILE A 28 10.70 24.03 3.09
CA ILE A 28 11.20 24.50 4.41
C ILE A 28 12.66 24.10 4.62
N TRP A 29 12.98 22.82 4.38
CA TRP A 29 14.34 22.33 4.56
C TRP A 29 15.35 23.00 3.62
N PRO A 30 15.12 23.17 2.32
CA PRO A 30 15.97 23.97 1.46
C PRO A 30 16.18 25.40 1.94
N ILE A 31 15.13 26.09 2.42
CA ILE A 31 15.26 27.45 2.96
C ILE A 31 16.21 27.48 4.18
N MET A 32 16.09 26.52 5.08
CA MET A 32 16.96 26.39 6.24
C MET A 32 18.43 26.15 5.83
N LEU A 33 18.67 25.25 4.89
CA LEU A 33 20.01 24.97 4.36
C LEU A 33 20.63 26.18 3.68
N MET A 34 19.86 26.89 2.85
CA MET A 34 20.30 28.12 2.21
C MET A 34 20.66 29.22 3.23
N ALA A 35 19.85 29.33 4.29
CA ALA A 35 20.15 30.31 5.39
C ALA A 35 21.41 29.94 6.17
N LEU A 36 21.75 28.68 6.27
CA LEU A 36 22.96 28.16 6.88
C LEU A 36 24.19 28.21 5.96
N GLY A 37 24.01 28.46 4.67
CA GLY A 37 25.05 28.35 3.65
C GLY A 37 25.47 26.93 3.29
N GLU A 38 24.60 25.96 3.57
CA GLU A 38 24.86 24.56 3.32
C GLU A 38 24.34 24.10 1.94
N PRO A 39 25.01 23.11 1.28
CA PRO A 39 24.55 22.59 0.00
C PRO A 39 23.21 21.87 0.12
N LEU A 40 22.38 22.00 -0.93
CA LEU A 40 21.07 21.35 -0.98
C LEU A 40 21.19 19.86 -1.33
N PRO A 41 20.24 19.01 -0.90
CA PRO A 41 20.09 17.64 -1.41
C PRO A 41 19.95 17.64 -2.94
N LYS A 42 20.47 16.61 -3.61
CA LYS A 42 20.42 16.52 -5.08
C LYS A 42 19.01 16.24 -5.58
N GLN A 43 18.22 15.47 -4.83
CA GLN A 43 16.85 15.08 -5.21
C GLN A 43 15.98 14.88 -3.96
N VAL A 44 14.70 15.23 -4.08
CA VAL A 44 13.64 14.83 -3.15
C VAL A 44 12.61 14.02 -3.92
N PHE A 45 12.32 12.81 -3.46
CA PHE A 45 11.34 11.92 -4.05
C PHE A 45 10.22 11.60 -3.05
N GLY A 46 8.97 11.96 -3.41
CA GLY A 46 7.79 11.68 -2.60
C GLY A 46 7.10 10.40 -3.06
N HIS A 47 7.03 9.38 -2.19
CA HIS A 47 6.26 8.18 -2.48
C HIS A 47 4.81 8.30 -2.00
N GLY A 48 3.90 7.51 -2.59
CA GLY A 48 2.49 7.44 -2.24
C GLY A 48 2.22 6.74 -0.91
N TRP A 49 0.96 6.69 -0.52
CA TRP A 49 0.51 5.94 0.64
C TRP A 49 0.22 4.49 0.31
N LEU A 50 0.38 3.62 1.29
CA LEU A 50 -0.22 2.30 1.27
C LEU A 50 -1.60 2.40 1.92
N ILE A 51 -2.64 2.17 1.12
CA ILE A 51 -4.03 2.19 1.56
C ILE A 51 -4.60 0.78 1.56
N LEU A 52 -5.57 0.53 2.42
CA LEU A 52 -6.31 -0.74 2.43
C LEU A 52 -7.50 -0.67 1.49
N GLU A 53 -7.91 -1.82 0.99
CA GLU A 53 -9.19 -1.98 0.33
C GLU A 53 -10.30 -1.55 1.31
N GLY A 54 -11.08 -0.50 0.96
CA GLY A 54 -12.06 0.12 1.86
C GLY A 54 -11.60 1.42 2.54
N GLY A 55 -10.40 1.95 2.24
CA GLY A 55 -9.98 3.31 2.61
C GLY A 55 -8.78 3.41 3.55
N LYS A 56 -8.63 4.54 4.20
CA LYS A 56 -7.48 4.88 5.05
C LYS A 56 -7.35 3.95 6.25
N MET A 57 -6.13 3.47 6.51
CA MET A 57 -5.81 2.72 7.74
C MET A 57 -6.11 3.57 8.98
N SER A 58 -6.79 2.98 9.95
CA SER A 58 -7.08 3.63 11.23
C SER A 58 -6.99 2.61 12.36
N LYS A 59 -6.25 2.95 13.43
CA LYS A 59 -6.17 2.11 14.64
C LYS A 59 -7.55 1.90 15.28
N SER A 60 -8.40 2.93 15.23
CA SER A 60 -9.77 2.85 15.76
C SER A 60 -10.72 1.96 14.93
N LYS A 61 -10.40 1.73 13.64
CA LYS A 61 -11.17 0.82 12.79
C LYS A 61 -10.60 -0.61 12.79
N GLY A 62 -9.48 -0.84 13.49
CA GLY A 62 -8.81 -2.14 13.55
C GLY A 62 -8.30 -2.67 12.20
N ASN A 63 -8.34 -1.85 11.15
CA ASN A 63 -7.89 -2.21 9.81
C ASN A 63 -6.41 -1.86 9.57
N VAL A 64 -5.55 -2.00 10.59
CA VAL A 64 -4.12 -1.73 10.48
C VAL A 64 -3.41 -3.02 10.10
N VAL A 65 -2.66 -2.97 8.99
CA VAL A 65 -1.74 -4.04 8.61
C VAL A 65 -0.51 -3.97 9.51
N ASP A 66 -0.29 -5.02 10.30
CA ASP A 66 0.92 -5.15 11.09
C ASP A 66 2.03 -5.82 10.26
N PRO A 67 3.05 -5.06 9.82
CA PRO A 67 4.11 -5.61 8.98
C PRO A 67 4.94 -6.68 9.71
N VAL A 68 5.05 -6.61 11.03
CA VAL A 68 5.79 -7.60 11.82
C VAL A 68 5.07 -8.94 11.81
N LYS A 69 3.75 -8.95 12.00
CA LYS A 69 2.93 -10.16 11.89
C LYS A 69 3.04 -10.78 10.50
N LEU A 70 2.93 -9.98 9.44
CA LEU A 70 3.08 -10.45 8.07
C LEU A 70 4.48 -11.02 7.79
N CYS A 71 5.53 -10.33 8.24
CA CYS A 71 6.91 -10.82 8.09
C CYS A 71 7.15 -12.13 8.84
N ASN A 72 6.58 -12.29 10.04
CA ASN A 72 6.67 -13.54 10.80
C ASN A 72 5.90 -14.68 10.14
N ARG A 73 4.79 -14.40 9.47
CA ARG A 73 3.94 -15.39 8.81
C ARG A 73 4.47 -15.84 7.45
N TYR A 74 4.86 -14.89 6.59
CA TYR A 74 5.22 -15.14 5.20
C TYR A 74 6.72 -14.99 4.91
N GLY A 75 7.48 -14.50 5.86
CA GLY A 75 8.88 -14.13 5.67
C GLY A 75 9.06 -12.69 5.16
N VAL A 76 10.17 -12.08 5.55
CA VAL A 76 10.51 -10.69 5.18
C VAL A 76 10.58 -10.51 3.67
N ASP A 77 11.16 -11.47 2.95
CA ASP A 77 11.37 -11.37 1.50
C ASP A 77 10.06 -11.35 0.71
N ALA A 78 9.05 -12.12 1.15
CA ALA A 78 7.73 -12.10 0.51
C ALA A 78 7.05 -10.73 0.64
N ILE A 79 7.14 -10.11 1.81
CA ILE A 79 6.57 -8.78 2.06
C ILE A 79 7.34 -7.70 1.28
N ARG A 80 8.69 -7.77 1.25
CA ARG A 80 9.51 -6.87 0.45
C ARG A 80 9.17 -6.97 -1.03
N TYR A 81 9.07 -8.20 -1.55
CA TYR A 81 8.68 -8.44 -2.94
C TYR A 81 7.33 -7.81 -3.26
N PHE A 82 6.31 -8.10 -2.45
CA PHE A 82 4.97 -7.57 -2.64
C PHE A 82 4.97 -6.04 -2.69
N LEU A 83 5.57 -5.37 -1.70
CA LEU A 83 5.59 -3.92 -1.63
C LEU A 83 6.33 -3.28 -2.81
N LEU A 84 7.47 -3.85 -3.20
CA LEU A 84 8.28 -3.31 -4.31
C LEU A 84 7.72 -3.65 -5.69
N ARG A 85 6.87 -4.67 -5.79
CA ARG A 85 6.27 -5.14 -7.04
C ARG A 85 4.88 -4.55 -7.29
N GLU A 86 4.05 -4.47 -6.26
CA GLU A 86 2.64 -4.10 -6.37
C GLU A 86 2.40 -2.60 -6.16
N VAL A 87 3.27 -1.93 -5.39
CA VAL A 87 3.10 -0.52 -5.05
C VAL A 87 4.02 0.35 -5.91
N PRO A 88 3.50 1.04 -6.92
CA PRO A 88 4.30 1.95 -7.73
C PRO A 88 4.82 3.12 -6.90
N PHE A 89 6.12 3.44 -7.01
CA PHE A 89 6.67 4.64 -6.41
C PHE A 89 6.03 5.89 -7.03
N GLY A 90 5.65 6.86 -6.19
CA GLY A 90 5.00 8.10 -6.62
C GLY A 90 3.48 8.02 -6.74
N SER A 91 2.87 6.86 -6.56
CA SER A 91 1.43 6.65 -6.52
C SER A 91 1.00 5.94 -5.24
N ASP A 92 -0.29 6.05 -4.89
CA ASP A 92 -0.83 5.28 -3.78
C ASP A 92 -0.96 3.81 -4.19
N GLY A 93 -0.60 2.90 -3.29
CA GLY A 93 -0.76 1.47 -3.48
C GLY A 93 -1.88 0.90 -2.62
N VAL A 94 -2.59 -0.09 -3.13
CA VAL A 94 -3.64 -0.79 -2.38
C VAL A 94 -3.08 -2.11 -1.86
N PHE A 95 -3.21 -2.33 -0.56
CA PHE A 95 -2.89 -3.61 0.07
C PHE A 95 -4.15 -4.46 0.22
N SER A 96 -4.09 -5.72 -0.20
CA SER A 96 -5.03 -6.75 0.22
C SER A 96 -4.28 -8.06 0.51
N ASN A 97 -4.84 -8.88 1.41
CA ASN A 97 -4.26 -10.19 1.73
C ASN A 97 -4.32 -11.12 0.52
N GLU A 98 -5.38 -11.05 -0.28
CA GLU A 98 -5.54 -11.81 -1.50
C GLU A 98 -4.43 -11.52 -2.51
N ALA A 99 -4.13 -10.23 -2.74
CA ALA A 99 -3.07 -9.82 -3.65
C ALA A 99 -1.69 -10.29 -3.15
N LEU A 100 -1.43 -10.18 -1.85
CA LEU A 100 -0.20 -10.68 -1.23
C LEU A 100 -0.03 -12.19 -1.44
N ILE A 101 -1.04 -13.00 -1.09
CA ILE A 101 -1.00 -14.46 -1.23
C ILE A 101 -0.90 -14.86 -2.70
N TYR A 102 -1.61 -14.15 -3.59
CA TYR A 102 -1.51 -14.37 -5.03
C TYR A 102 -0.06 -14.18 -5.52
N ARG A 103 0.59 -13.08 -5.15
CA ARG A 103 2.00 -12.81 -5.54
C ARG A 103 2.96 -13.85 -4.98
N ILE A 104 2.77 -14.29 -3.73
CA ILE A 104 3.59 -15.35 -3.14
C ILE A 104 3.44 -16.64 -3.94
N ASN A 105 2.23 -17.04 -4.27
CA ASN A 105 1.97 -18.29 -4.97
C ASN A 105 2.38 -18.24 -6.44
N SER A 106 2.02 -17.18 -7.17
CA SER A 106 2.29 -17.09 -8.61
C SER A 106 3.76 -16.80 -8.88
N ASP A 107 4.25 -15.71 -8.32
CA ASP A 107 5.55 -15.19 -8.71
C ASP A 107 6.70 -15.88 -7.94
N LEU A 108 6.57 -15.99 -6.62
CA LEU A 108 7.65 -16.52 -5.78
C LEU A 108 7.69 -18.04 -5.76
N ALA A 109 6.56 -18.71 -5.52
CA ALA A 109 6.53 -20.17 -5.43
C ALA A 109 6.50 -20.84 -6.81
N ASN A 110 5.56 -20.44 -7.70
CA ASN A 110 5.43 -21.10 -9.00
C ASN A 110 6.48 -20.67 -10.01
N ASP A 111 6.76 -19.36 -10.16
CA ASP A 111 7.71 -18.94 -11.19
C ASP A 111 9.16 -19.16 -10.75
N LEU A 112 9.61 -18.47 -9.70
CA LEU A 112 11.01 -18.54 -9.23
C LEU A 112 11.33 -19.87 -8.56
N GLY A 113 10.53 -20.26 -7.56
CA GLY A 113 10.78 -21.47 -6.76
C GLY A 113 10.73 -22.75 -7.59
N ASN A 114 9.74 -22.85 -8.48
CA ASN A 114 9.61 -24.00 -9.37
C ASN A 114 10.73 -24.05 -10.42
N LEU A 115 11.14 -22.90 -10.99
CA LEU A 115 12.26 -22.84 -11.93
C LEU A 115 13.55 -23.38 -11.31
N LEU A 116 13.91 -22.90 -10.10
CA LEU A 116 15.09 -23.37 -9.39
C LEU A 116 15.01 -24.87 -9.10
N SER A 117 13.91 -25.32 -8.50
CA SER A 117 13.72 -26.72 -8.11
C SER A 117 13.76 -27.68 -9.30
N ARG A 118 13.11 -27.33 -10.42
CA ARG A 118 13.13 -28.12 -11.66
C ARG A 118 14.54 -28.17 -12.24
N THR A 119 15.24 -27.04 -12.33
CA THR A 119 16.60 -26.96 -12.89
C THR A 119 17.57 -27.80 -12.08
N VAL A 120 17.64 -27.61 -10.77
CA VAL A 120 18.50 -28.36 -9.86
C VAL A 120 18.19 -29.86 -9.92
N SER A 121 16.89 -30.23 -9.90
CA SER A 121 16.48 -31.64 -9.96
C SER A 121 16.83 -32.32 -11.28
N MET A 122 16.75 -31.58 -12.41
CA MET A 122 17.13 -32.12 -13.71
C MET A 122 18.66 -32.26 -13.85
N ILE A 123 19.43 -31.29 -13.36
CA ILE A 123 20.91 -31.40 -13.34
C ILE A 123 21.32 -32.55 -12.45
N ASP A 124 20.75 -32.71 -11.27
CA ASP A 124 21.02 -33.85 -10.39
C ASP A 124 20.71 -35.19 -11.08
N LYS A 125 19.51 -35.28 -11.68
CA LYS A 125 19.05 -36.52 -12.31
C LYS A 125 19.84 -36.92 -13.55
N TYR A 126 20.20 -35.97 -14.42
CA TYR A 126 20.75 -36.24 -15.73
C TYR A 126 22.28 -36.10 -15.79
N PHE A 127 22.86 -35.33 -14.88
CA PHE A 127 24.30 -35.05 -14.83
C PHE A 127 24.91 -35.25 -13.45
N GLY A 128 24.25 -36.02 -12.57
CA GLY A 128 24.81 -36.38 -11.25
C GLY A 128 25.06 -35.16 -10.34
N GLY A 129 24.27 -34.08 -10.52
CA GLY A 129 24.41 -32.85 -9.72
C GLY A 129 25.49 -31.88 -10.22
N VAL A 130 26.12 -32.17 -11.35
CA VAL A 130 27.20 -31.33 -11.91
C VAL A 130 26.67 -30.54 -13.13
N VAL A 131 26.84 -29.24 -13.11
CA VAL A 131 26.46 -28.37 -14.23
C VAL A 131 27.33 -28.72 -15.45
N PRO A 132 26.74 -29.18 -16.57
CA PRO A 132 27.50 -29.56 -17.75
C PRO A 132 28.00 -28.34 -18.56
N ALA A 133 28.99 -28.56 -19.42
CA ALA A 133 29.40 -27.52 -20.38
C ALA A 133 28.38 -27.40 -21.52
N PRO A 134 28.12 -26.18 -22.05
CA PRO A 134 27.23 -25.96 -23.20
C PRO A 134 27.97 -26.32 -24.49
N THR A 135 27.68 -27.49 -25.07
CA THR A 135 28.40 -28.03 -26.22
C THR A 135 27.59 -28.03 -27.53
N CYS A 136 26.27 -27.87 -27.46
CA CYS A 136 25.39 -27.90 -28.64
C CYS A 136 24.35 -26.78 -28.58
N PRO A 137 24.72 -25.50 -28.86
CA PRO A 137 23.78 -24.39 -28.86
C PRO A 137 22.82 -24.49 -30.07
N VAL A 138 21.56 -24.11 -29.86
CA VAL A 138 20.56 -23.92 -30.91
C VAL A 138 20.07 -22.47 -30.83
N PRO A 139 20.57 -21.57 -31.68
CA PRO A 139 20.32 -20.14 -31.56
C PRO A 139 18.85 -19.76 -31.52
N GLU A 140 18.00 -20.39 -32.31
CA GLU A 140 16.56 -20.11 -32.36
C GLU A 140 15.85 -20.35 -31.01
N GLU A 141 16.33 -21.32 -30.21
CA GLU A 141 15.78 -21.65 -28.90
C GLU A 141 16.50 -20.91 -27.77
N ASP A 142 17.83 -20.75 -27.85
CA ASP A 142 18.69 -20.26 -26.77
C ASP A 142 18.77 -18.72 -26.72
N GLU A 143 18.82 -18.06 -27.88
CA GLU A 143 18.99 -16.60 -28.01
C GLU A 143 17.96 -15.78 -27.22
N PRO A 144 16.67 -16.16 -27.17
CA PRO A 144 15.69 -15.38 -26.43
C PRO A 144 16.00 -15.23 -24.93
N ILE A 145 16.50 -16.28 -24.27
CA ILE A 145 16.85 -16.21 -22.84
C ILE A 145 18.21 -15.53 -22.62
N ILE A 146 19.17 -15.77 -23.53
CA ILE A 146 20.49 -15.14 -23.50
C ILE A 146 20.36 -13.62 -23.66
N ALA A 147 19.60 -13.17 -24.65
CA ALA A 147 19.38 -11.74 -24.90
C ALA A 147 18.67 -11.04 -23.72
N LEU A 148 17.71 -11.71 -23.08
CA LEU A 148 17.06 -11.19 -21.87
C LEU A 148 18.04 -11.07 -20.73
N ALA A 149 18.89 -12.08 -20.52
CA ALA A 149 19.89 -12.10 -19.46
C ALA A 149 20.98 -11.03 -19.68
N ASP A 150 21.48 -10.88 -20.89
CA ASP A 150 22.48 -9.87 -21.24
C ASP A 150 21.94 -8.44 -21.14
N GLY A 151 20.66 -8.22 -21.47
CA GLY A 151 20.02 -6.91 -21.36
C GLY A 151 19.50 -6.56 -19.95
N LEU A 152 19.50 -7.52 -19.03
CA LEU A 152 18.91 -7.33 -17.69
C LEU A 152 19.66 -6.29 -16.83
N PRO A 153 21.03 -6.28 -16.79
CA PRO A 153 21.78 -5.33 -15.97
C PRO A 153 21.43 -3.88 -16.27
N GLU A 154 21.41 -3.50 -17.54
CA GLU A 154 21.11 -2.13 -17.96
C GLU A 154 19.67 -1.73 -17.68
N LYS A 155 18.72 -2.65 -17.84
CA LYS A 155 17.31 -2.39 -17.54
C LYS A 155 17.08 -2.17 -16.06
N VAL A 156 17.62 -3.05 -15.20
CA VAL A 156 17.46 -2.94 -13.76
C VAL A 156 18.13 -1.68 -13.24
N GLU A 157 19.37 -1.37 -13.67
CA GLU A 157 20.08 -0.16 -13.28
C GLU A 157 19.29 1.10 -13.64
N ARG A 158 18.79 1.19 -14.87
CA ARG A 158 17.98 2.32 -15.33
C ARG A 158 16.71 2.48 -14.49
N TYR A 159 15.93 1.40 -14.32
CA TYR A 159 14.68 1.48 -13.58
C TYR A 159 14.90 1.82 -12.10
N MET A 160 15.94 1.28 -11.47
CA MET A 160 16.25 1.63 -10.09
C MET A 160 16.73 3.07 -9.94
N THR A 161 17.49 3.61 -10.89
CA THR A 161 17.88 5.02 -10.92
C THR A 161 16.67 5.95 -11.06
N GLU A 162 15.62 5.49 -11.76
CA GLU A 162 14.36 6.21 -11.96
C GLU A 162 13.32 5.95 -10.84
N PHE A 163 13.67 5.21 -9.79
CA PHE A 163 12.75 4.76 -8.71
C PHE A 163 11.58 3.91 -9.21
N LYS A 164 11.77 3.15 -10.26
CA LYS A 164 10.79 2.24 -10.87
C LYS A 164 11.05 0.79 -10.46
N ALA A 165 10.90 0.52 -9.16
CA ALA A 165 11.15 -0.82 -8.61
C ALA A 165 10.22 -1.91 -9.20
N PRO A 166 8.92 -1.68 -9.44
CA PRO A 166 8.06 -2.65 -10.11
C PRO A 166 8.59 -3.06 -11.49
N GLU A 167 9.00 -2.11 -12.32
CA GLU A 167 9.51 -2.36 -13.68
C GLU A 167 10.88 -3.07 -13.66
N ALA A 168 11.71 -2.78 -12.66
CA ALA A 168 12.96 -3.52 -12.46
C ALA A 168 12.66 -5.00 -12.13
N LEU A 169 11.74 -5.26 -11.21
CA LEU A 169 11.28 -6.61 -10.87
C LEU A 169 10.60 -7.30 -12.07
N GLU A 170 9.77 -6.61 -12.84
CA GLU A 170 9.18 -7.14 -14.08
C GLU A 170 10.23 -7.62 -15.05
N SER A 171 11.32 -6.86 -15.19
CA SER A 171 12.43 -7.24 -16.07
C SER A 171 13.12 -8.54 -15.61
N ILE A 172 13.27 -8.73 -14.29
CA ILE A 172 13.80 -9.98 -13.71
C ILE A 172 12.81 -11.13 -13.95
N TRP A 173 11.51 -10.90 -13.73
CA TRP A 173 10.47 -11.92 -13.94
C TRP A 173 10.27 -12.26 -15.41
N ALA A 174 10.54 -11.35 -16.34
CA ALA A 174 10.55 -11.64 -17.75
C ALA A 174 11.59 -12.72 -18.12
N LEU A 175 12.79 -12.66 -17.51
CA LEU A 175 13.81 -13.71 -17.69
C LEU A 175 13.37 -15.03 -17.03
N ILE A 176 12.82 -15.00 -15.82
CA ILE A 176 12.30 -16.19 -15.12
C ILE A 176 11.21 -16.87 -15.96
N GLY A 177 10.24 -16.10 -16.46
CA GLY A 177 9.15 -16.59 -17.31
C GLY A 177 9.67 -17.17 -18.64
N ALA A 178 10.66 -16.53 -19.25
CA ALA A 178 11.30 -17.04 -20.46
C ALA A 178 12.04 -18.36 -20.20
N CYS A 179 12.72 -18.52 -19.06
CA CYS A 179 13.35 -19.76 -18.64
C CYS A 179 12.34 -20.90 -18.40
N ASN A 180 11.20 -20.60 -17.76
CA ASN A 180 10.14 -21.59 -17.58
C ASN A 180 9.59 -22.05 -18.95
N LYS A 181 9.34 -21.11 -19.88
CA LYS A 181 8.92 -21.40 -21.24
C LYS A 181 10.00 -22.21 -22.01
N TYR A 182 11.27 -21.87 -21.80
CA TYR A 182 12.39 -22.56 -22.43
C TYR A 182 12.47 -24.03 -22.02
N ILE A 183 12.18 -24.35 -20.74
CA ILE A 183 12.05 -25.76 -20.28
C ILE A 183 10.94 -26.47 -21.05
N ASP A 184 9.80 -25.82 -21.27
CA ASP A 184 8.66 -26.46 -21.94
C ASP A 184 8.92 -26.66 -23.47
N VAL A 185 9.59 -25.70 -24.12
CA VAL A 185 9.93 -25.77 -25.54
C VAL A 185 11.00 -26.84 -25.79
N THR A 186 12.09 -26.84 -25.00
CA THR A 186 13.21 -27.75 -25.18
C THR A 186 12.93 -29.15 -24.66
N ALA A 187 11.92 -29.30 -23.81
CA ALA A 187 11.46 -30.56 -23.22
C ALA A 187 12.63 -31.48 -22.74
N PRO A 188 13.42 -31.07 -21.74
CA PRO A 188 14.64 -31.79 -21.33
C PRO A 188 14.42 -33.27 -20.99
N TRP A 189 13.23 -33.62 -20.53
CA TRP A 189 12.84 -35.04 -20.26
C TRP A 189 12.70 -35.88 -21.52
N ILE A 190 12.49 -35.25 -22.70
CA ILE A 190 12.53 -35.94 -24.02
C ILE A 190 13.97 -36.06 -24.48
N LEU A 191 14.76 -34.98 -24.39
CA LEU A 191 16.18 -35.01 -24.75
C LEU A 191 16.94 -36.05 -23.97
N ALA A 192 16.63 -36.24 -22.69
CA ALA A 192 17.27 -37.20 -21.80
C ALA A 192 17.01 -38.69 -22.16
N LYS A 193 16.07 -39.00 -23.04
CA LYS A 193 15.78 -40.38 -23.49
C LYS A 193 16.65 -40.83 -24.66
N ASP A 194 17.37 -39.89 -25.30
CA ASP A 194 18.17 -40.13 -26.50
C ASP A 194 19.62 -39.70 -26.21
N GLU A 195 20.51 -40.68 -26.15
CA GLU A 195 21.93 -40.42 -25.87
C GLU A 195 22.58 -39.52 -26.93
N ALA A 196 22.10 -39.55 -28.19
CA ALA A 196 22.58 -38.67 -29.25
C ALA A 196 22.21 -37.18 -29.02
N LYS A 197 21.25 -36.88 -28.11
CA LYS A 197 20.81 -35.52 -27.74
C LYS A 197 21.39 -35.05 -26.40
N LYS A 198 22.28 -35.77 -25.83
CA LYS A 198 22.88 -35.48 -24.50
C LYS A 198 23.63 -34.13 -24.51
N ASP A 199 24.33 -33.80 -25.59
CA ASP A 199 25.02 -32.52 -25.75
C ASP A 199 24.03 -31.34 -25.83
N ARG A 200 22.88 -31.53 -26.46
CA ARG A 200 21.81 -30.52 -26.45
C ARG A 200 21.20 -30.36 -25.05
N LEU A 201 20.95 -31.46 -24.37
CA LEU A 201 20.48 -31.45 -22.99
C LEU A 201 21.47 -30.73 -22.05
N ALA A 202 22.78 -30.94 -22.24
CA ALA A 202 23.83 -30.26 -21.51
C ALA A 202 23.75 -28.73 -21.67
N THR A 203 23.61 -28.27 -22.90
CA THR A 203 23.45 -26.84 -23.20
C THR A 203 22.19 -26.25 -22.56
N VAL A 204 21.06 -26.95 -22.64
CA VAL A 204 19.81 -26.51 -22.00
C VAL A 204 19.97 -26.38 -20.49
N MET A 205 20.58 -27.36 -19.81
CA MET A 205 20.79 -27.32 -18.36
C MET A 205 21.75 -26.19 -17.95
N TYR A 206 22.81 -25.97 -18.74
CA TYR A 206 23.73 -24.88 -18.52
C TYR A 206 23.03 -23.51 -18.61
N ASN A 207 22.28 -23.31 -19.68
CA ASN A 207 21.60 -22.05 -19.92
C ASN A 207 20.59 -21.70 -18.82
N LEU A 208 19.88 -22.69 -18.29
CA LEU A 208 18.96 -22.50 -17.15
C LEU A 208 19.73 -22.17 -15.85
N ALA A 209 20.81 -22.86 -15.56
CA ALA A 209 21.62 -22.61 -14.37
C ALA A 209 22.27 -21.22 -14.41
N GLU A 210 22.82 -20.83 -15.58
CA GLU A 210 23.39 -19.50 -15.78
C GLU A 210 22.35 -18.38 -15.66
N SER A 211 21.17 -18.55 -16.25
CA SER A 211 20.07 -17.61 -16.11
C SER A 211 19.66 -17.44 -14.64
N LEU A 212 19.57 -18.53 -13.88
CA LEU A 212 19.26 -18.49 -12.44
C LEU A 212 20.35 -17.78 -11.63
N ARG A 213 21.64 -17.95 -11.99
CA ARG A 213 22.74 -17.20 -11.38
C ARG A 213 22.54 -15.69 -11.57
N ILE A 214 22.25 -15.25 -12.78
CA ILE A 214 22.01 -13.85 -13.11
C ILE A 214 20.77 -13.32 -12.37
N VAL A 215 19.66 -14.07 -12.39
CA VAL A 215 18.45 -13.76 -11.61
C VAL A 215 18.78 -13.58 -10.14
N GLY A 216 19.53 -14.52 -9.55
CA GLY A 216 19.92 -14.46 -8.14
C GLY A 216 20.72 -13.21 -7.79
N ILE A 217 21.64 -12.78 -8.65
CA ILE A 217 22.43 -11.55 -8.46
C ILE A 217 21.51 -10.32 -8.37
N PHE A 218 20.55 -10.19 -9.28
CA PHE A 218 19.64 -9.05 -9.28
C PHE A 218 18.54 -9.13 -8.22
N LEU A 219 18.28 -10.31 -7.66
CA LEU A 219 17.32 -10.47 -6.56
C LEU A 219 17.89 -10.10 -5.18
N GLN A 220 19.21 -10.03 -4.99
CA GLN A 220 19.83 -9.76 -3.68
C GLN A 220 19.25 -8.52 -2.97
N PRO A 221 19.08 -7.34 -3.61
CA PRO A 221 18.55 -6.17 -2.93
C PRO A 221 17.05 -6.28 -2.63
N TYR A 222 16.31 -7.12 -3.33
CA TYR A 222 14.88 -7.31 -3.16
C TYR A 222 14.56 -8.45 -2.17
N LEU A 223 15.26 -9.56 -2.29
CA LEU A 223 15.07 -10.81 -1.56
C LEU A 223 16.36 -11.23 -0.82
N PRO A 224 16.80 -10.44 0.18
CA PRO A 224 18.11 -10.62 0.80
C PRO A 224 18.31 -11.97 1.52
N ASN A 225 17.24 -12.63 1.97
CA ASN A 225 17.30 -13.93 2.61
C ASN A 225 17.13 -15.10 1.62
N THR A 226 16.52 -14.84 0.47
CA THR A 226 16.23 -15.86 -0.55
C THR A 226 17.38 -16.03 -1.54
N ALA A 227 18.00 -14.91 -1.96
CA ALA A 227 19.11 -14.97 -2.92
C ALA A 227 20.29 -15.84 -2.44
N PRO A 228 20.74 -15.80 -1.16
CA PRO A 228 21.76 -16.72 -0.66
C PRO A 228 21.36 -18.18 -0.77
N LYS A 229 20.10 -18.53 -0.48
CA LYS A 229 19.59 -19.93 -0.59
C LYS A 229 19.55 -20.40 -2.04
N LEU A 230 19.23 -19.49 -2.97
CA LEU A 230 19.29 -19.78 -4.41
C LEU A 230 20.72 -20.07 -4.85
N PHE A 231 21.70 -19.27 -4.42
CA PHE A 231 23.10 -19.49 -4.73
C PHE A 231 23.65 -20.78 -4.10
N GLU A 232 23.27 -21.07 -2.87
CA GLU A 232 23.62 -22.34 -2.20
C GLU A 232 23.14 -23.54 -3.02
N GLN A 233 21.88 -23.54 -3.48
CA GLN A 233 21.32 -24.62 -4.28
C GLN A 233 21.98 -24.73 -5.67
N LEU A 234 22.41 -23.61 -6.26
CA LEU A 234 23.17 -23.59 -7.51
C LEU A 234 24.66 -23.92 -7.35
N GLY A 235 25.16 -24.00 -6.12
CA GLY A 235 26.59 -24.17 -5.86
C GLY A 235 27.46 -22.97 -6.23
N VAL A 236 26.86 -21.78 -6.30
CA VAL A 236 27.54 -20.54 -6.68
C VAL A 236 28.01 -19.82 -5.41
N SER A 237 29.29 -19.42 -5.40
CA SER A 237 29.93 -18.73 -4.29
C SER A 237 30.80 -17.56 -4.78
N GLY A 238 31.20 -16.69 -3.86
CA GLY A 238 32.06 -15.54 -4.14
C GLY A 238 31.31 -14.21 -4.11
N GLU A 239 31.96 -13.16 -4.60
CA GLU A 239 31.37 -11.81 -4.69
C GLU A 239 30.48 -11.74 -5.93
N LEU A 240 29.18 -11.63 -5.70
CA LEU A 240 28.16 -11.66 -6.73
C LEU A 240 27.53 -10.25 -6.88
N THR A 241 28.13 -9.42 -7.69
CA THR A 241 27.66 -8.05 -7.97
C THR A 241 26.93 -7.94 -9.29
N ALA A 242 26.20 -6.82 -9.51
CA ALA A 242 25.60 -6.52 -10.82
C ALA A 242 26.64 -6.42 -11.93
N TYR A 243 27.87 -6.03 -11.60
CA TYR A 243 28.99 -6.02 -12.57
C TYR A 243 29.36 -7.45 -12.98
N GLU A 244 29.45 -8.38 -12.04
CA GLU A 244 29.71 -9.80 -12.31
C GLU A 244 28.62 -10.46 -13.15
N ALA A 245 27.38 -9.95 -13.08
CA ALA A 245 26.27 -10.45 -13.91
C ALA A 245 26.38 -10.07 -15.39
N ARG A 246 27.19 -9.08 -15.76
CA ARG A 246 27.34 -8.66 -17.16
C ARG A 246 27.95 -9.78 -17.99
N GLY A 247 27.27 -10.09 -19.09
CA GLY A 247 27.66 -11.17 -20.02
C GLY A 247 27.22 -12.55 -19.56
N PHE A 248 26.50 -13.22 -20.43
CA PHE A 248 26.06 -14.61 -20.26
C PHE A 248 27.25 -15.58 -20.36
N GLY A 249 27.15 -16.76 -19.72
CA GLY A 249 28.14 -17.80 -19.83
C GLY A 249 29.27 -17.76 -18.79
N LYS A 250 29.07 -17.09 -17.66
CA LYS A 250 30.07 -16.95 -16.60
C LYS A 250 29.99 -18.03 -15.51
N LEU A 251 28.93 -18.83 -15.47
CA LEU A 251 28.84 -19.97 -14.55
C LEU A 251 29.89 -21.04 -14.93
N PRO A 252 30.81 -21.42 -14.06
CA PRO A 252 31.78 -22.46 -14.40
C PRO A 252 31.08 -23.81 -14.64
N ALA A 253 31.36 -24.43 -15.79
CA ALA A 253 31.01 -25.83 -15.96
C ALA A 253 31.75 -26.69 -14.89
N GLY A 254 31.08 -27.70 -14.35
CA GLY A 254 31.61 -28.47 -13.23
C GLY A 254 31.12 -28.00 -11.87
N THR A 255 30.40 -26.87 -11.79
CA THR A 255 29.75 -26.43 -10.54
C THR A 255 28.76 -27.49 -10.05
N THR A 256 28.80 -27.81 -8.76
CA THR A 256 27.91 -28.82 -8.16
C THR A 256 26.68 -28.15 -7.59
N VAL A 257 25.49 -28.54 -8.05
CA VAL A 257 24.22 -28.08 -7.50
C VAL A 257 23.77 -28.95 -6.31
N HIS A 258 23.00 -28.35 -5.42
CA HIS A 258 22.51 -29.00 -4.21
C HIS A 258 20.98 -28.90 -4.13
N LYS A 259 20.31 -30.03 -3.93
CA LYS A 259 18.88 -30.00 -3.61
C LYS A 259 18.67 -29.39 -2.24
N GLY A 260 17.82 -28.39 -2.17
CA GLY A 260 17.44 -27.72 -0.93
C GLY A 260 15.94 -27.71 -0.72
N GLU A 261 15.51 -27.03 0.34
CA GLU A 261 14.10 -26.75 0.60
C GLU A 261 13.54 -25.80 -0.45
N ALA A 262 12.22 -25.84 -0.64
CA ALA A 262 11.53 -24.87 -1.49
C ALA A 262 11.79 -23.44 -0.99
N LEU A 263 12.14 -22.52 -1.89
CA LEU A 263 12.39 -21.12 -1.52
C LEU A 263 11.17 -20.48 -0.87
N PHE A 264 10.00 -20.78 -1.40
CA PHE A 264 8.71 -20.32 -0.90
C PHE A 264 7.72 -21.49 -0.91
N PRO A 265 7.09 -21.80 0.25
CA PRO A 265 6.03 -22.77 0.30
C PRO A 265 4.78 -22.24 -0.38
N ARG A 266 4.04 -23.10 -1.06
CA ARG A 266 2.74 -22.73 -1.62
C ARG A 266 1.69 -22.61 -0.53
N ILE A 267 0.92 -21.53 -0.56
CA ILE A 267 -0.10 -21.20 0.43
C ILE A 267 -1.48 -21.63 -0.11
N ASP A 268 -2.26 -22.32 0.72
CA ASP A 268 -3.68 -22.58 0.43
C ASP A 268 -4.48 -21.28 0.67
N VAL A 269 -4.89 -20.64 -0.42
CA VAL A 269 -5.51 -19.30 -0.40
C VAL A 269 -6.74 -19.27 0.51
N LYS A 270 -7.64 -20.26 0.35
CA LYS A 270 -8.91 -20.27 1.08
C LYS A 270 -8.70 -20.43 2.58
N LYS A 271 -7.88 -21.41 2.95
CA LYS A 271 -7.57 -21.69 4.35
C LYS A 271 -6.88 -20.48 5.01
N GLU A 272 -5.94 -19.88 4.29
CA GLU A 272 -5.15 -18.74 4.77
C GLU A 272 -6.02 -17.51 5.03
N LEU A 273 -6.92 -17.18 4.10
CA LEU A 273 -7.83 -16.04 4.26
C LEU A 273 -8.81 -16.26 5.43
N GLU A 274 -9.35 -17.48 5.59
CA GLU A 274 -10.20 -17.83 6.74
C GLU A 274 -9.46 -17.71 8.08
N GLU A 275 -8.16 -18.03 8.11
CA GLU A 275 -7.32 -17.88 9.31
C GLU A 275 -7.05 -16.41 9.64
N LEU A 276 -6.72 -15.59 8.63
CA LEU A 276 -6.51 -14.15 8.79
C LEU A 276 -7.77 -13.43 9.28
N GLU A 277 -8.95 -13.78 8.75
CA GLU A 277 -10.22 -13.22 9.21
C GLU A 277 -10.49 -13.56 10.69
N LYS A 278 -10.22 -14.80 11.12
CA LYS A 278 -10.37 -15.22 12.53
C LYS A 278 -9.38 -14.50 13.44
N GLU A 279 -8.13 -14.34 13.00
CA GLU A 279 -7.11 -13.61 13.77
C GLU A 279 -7.47 -12.14 13.93
N ASN A 280 -7.95 -11.50 12.86
CA ASN A 280 -8.42 -10.11 12.91
C ASN A 280 -9.61 -9.97 13.87
N ALA A 281 -10.61 -10.84 13.77
CA ALA A 281 -11.76 -10.84 14.68
C ALA A 281 -11.35 -11.06 16.16
N ALA A 282 -10.38 -11.95 16.42
CA ALA A 282 -9.86 -12.21 17.76
C ALA A 282 -9.05 -11.03 18.31
N SER A 283 -8.25 -10.36 17.45
CA SER A 283 -7.50 -9.15 17.82
C SER A 283 -8.44 -8.01 18.21
N HIS A 284 -9.52 -7.80 17.47
CA HIS A 284 -10.58 -6.83 17.81
C HIS A 284 -11.26 -7.14 19.14
N ALA A 285 -11.57 -8.41 19.39
CA ALA A 285 -12.17 -8.82 20.67
C ALA A 285 -11.20 -8.66 21.86
N ALA A 286 -9.90 -8.88 21.65
CA ALA A 286 -8.87 -8.71 22.67
C ALA A 286 -8.60 -7.22 22.99
N GLU A 287 -8.57 -6.36 21.98
CA GLU A 287 -8.42 -4.91 22.15
C GLU A 287 -9.65 -4.31 22.85
N ALA A 288 -10.85 -4.75 22.51
CA ALA A 288 -12.08 -4.37 23.20
C ALA A 288 -12.08 -4.82 24.67
N SER A 289 -11.49 -5.98 25.01
CA SER A 289 -11.40 -6.49 26.39
C SER A 289 -10.24 -5.86 27.17
N ALA A 290 -9.15 -5.46 26.52
CA ALA A 290 -8.02 -4.79 27.15
C ALA A 290 -8.32 -3.32 27.51
N SER A 291 -9.28 -2.68 26.85
CA SER A 291 -9.78 -1.35 27.21
C SER A 291 -10.70 -1.34 28.43
N ALA A 292 -11.03 -2.53 28.98
CA ALA A 292 -11.91 -2.70 30.14
C ALA A 292 -11.20 -2.76 31.51
N ALA A 293 -9.87 -2.57 31.59
CA ALA A 293 -9.15 -2.50 32.87
C ALA A 293 -8.93 -1.04 33.31
N PRO A 294 -9.20 -0.65 34.57
CA PRO A 294 -9.18 0.75 34.96
C PRO A 294 -7.74 1.29 35.05
N ALA A 295 -7.40 2.19 34.16
CA ALA A 295 -6.21 3.04 34.25
C ALA A 295 -6.52 4.33 35.00
N PRO A 296 -5.54 4.96 35.68
CA PRO A 296 -5.78 6.14 36.52
C PRO A 296 -6.20 7.34 35.67
N LYS A 297 -7.13 8.11 36.22
CA LYS A 297 -7.78 9.28 35.62
C LYS A 297 -6.77 10.26 35.02
N ALA A 298 -6.72 10.33 33.70
CA ALA A 298 -6.34 11.46 32.90
C ALA A 298 -7.59 11.85 32.08
N GLU A 299 -7.82 13.14 31.90
CA GLU A 299 -9.02 13.76 31.39
C GLU A 299 -9.57 13.15 30.11
N GLU A 300 -10.88 12.97 30.08
CA GLU A 300 -11.69 12.31 29.06
C GLU A 300 -11.58 13.00 27.69
N ALA A 301 -10.87 12.35 26.76
CA ALA A 301 -11.15 12.53 25.34
C ALA A 301 -12.41 11.69 25.03
N LYS A 302 -13.46 12.34 24.59
CA LYS A 302 -14.74 11.72 24.24
C LYS A 302 -14.54 10.72 23.09
N ASP A 303 -14.87 9.45 23.35
CA ASP A 303 -14.98 8.38 22.38
C ASP A 303 -15.94 8.79 21.25
N GLU A 304 -15.44 8.83 20.02
CA GLU A 304 -16.30 8.78 18.84
C GLU A 304 -16.79 7.34 18.68
N GLU A 305 -18.09 7.15 18.75
CA GLU A 305 -18.76 5.88 18.46
C GLU A 305 -18.36 5.41 17.04
N PRO A 306 -18.19 4.09 16.79
CA PRO A 306 -17.86 3.58 15.47
C PRO A 306 -18.94 4.05 14.47
N GLN A 307 -18.55 4.82 13.48
CA GLN A 307 -19.48 5.28 12.44
C GLN A 307 -19.89 4.05 11.60
N GLU A 308 -21.15 3.66 11.74
CA GLU A 308 -21.78 2.69 10.87
C GLU A 308 -21.78 3.25 9.45
N LEU A 309 -21.13 2.55 8.51
CA LEU A 309 -21.13 2.95 7.11
C LEU A 309 -22.55 2.77 6.55
N ILE A 310 -23.11 3.85 6.01
CA ILE A 310 -24.38 3.79 5.28
C ILE A 310 -24.10 3.64 3.79
N ASP A 311 -24.88 2.81 3.10
CA ASP A 311 -24.85 2.69 1.65
C ASP A 311 -25.39 3.96 0.97
N PHE A 312 -25.09 4.11 -0.32
CA PHE A 312 -25.51 5.27 -1.11
C PHE A 312 -27.02 5.47 -1.14
N ASP A 313 -27.78 4.37 -1.23
CA ASP A 313 -29.25 4.44 -1.28
C ASP A 313 -29.85 4.89 0.06
N THR A 314 -29.20 4.54 1.16
CA THR A 314 -29.59 5.04 2.49
C THR A 314 -29.25 6.52 2.65
N PHE A 315 -28.10 6.99 2.15
CA PHE A 315 -27.75 8.41 2.15
C PHE A 315 -28.73 9.22 1.29
N CYS A 316 -29.11 8.74 0.12
CA CYS A 316 -30.09 9.41 -0.78
C CYS A 316 -31.49 9.55 -0.16
N LYS A 317 -31.80 8.80 0.90
CA LYS A 317 -33.06 8.96 1.65
C LYS A 317 -33.06 10.21 2.51
N VAL A 318 -31.89 10.76 2.88
CA VAL A 318 -31.80 12.00 3.64
C VAL A 318 -32.05 13.18 2.68
N LYS A 319 -33.09 13.96 2.92
CA LYS A 319 -33.42 15.15 2.13
C LYS A 319 -32.81 16.38 2.78
N MET A 320 -31.74 16.91 2.19
CA MET A 320 -31.11 18.15 2.62
C MET A 320 -31.67 19.34 1.80
N LYS A 321 -31.93 20.44 2.47
CA LYS A 321 -32.46 21.68 1.84
C LYS A 321 -31.76 22.89 2.41
N THR A 322 -31.73 23.96 1.60
CA THR A 322 -31.43 25.30 2.11
C THR A 322 -32.65 25.84 2.88
N ALA A 323 -32.41 26.63 3.89
CA ALA A 323 -33.45 27.31 4.64
C ALA A 323 -32.99 28.71 5.04
N ARG A 324 -33.87 29.71 4.91
CA ARG A 324 -33.59 31.09 5.35
C ARG A 324 -34.11 31.32 6.75
N VAL A 325 -33.28 31.87 7.62
CA VAL A 325 -33.68 32.17 9.01
C VAL A 325 -34.59 33.39 9.02
N ILE A 326 -35.88 33.22 9.37
CA ILE A 326 -36.85 34.28 9.52
C ILE A 326 -36.80 34.87 10.92
N ASP A 327 -36.69 34.04 11.94
CA ASP A 327 -36.61 34.42 13.35
C ASP A 327 -35.70 33.44 14.08
N CYS A 328 -34.99 33.95 15.08
CA CYS A 328 -34.14 33.12 15.97
C CYS A 328 -34.18 33.69 17.38
N LYS A 329 -34.48 32.83 18.36
CA LYS A 329 -34.61 33.26 19.76
C LYS A 329 -34.14 32.20 20.75
N PHE A 330 -33.88 32.65 21.99
CA PHE A 330 -33.58 31.73 23.11
C PHE A 330 -34.80 30.92 23.53
N VAL A 331 -34.56 29.66 23.85
CA VAL A 331 -35.60 28.85 24.48
C VAL A 331 -35.53 29.07 26.00
N GLU A 332 -36.62 29.64 26.61
CA GLU A 332 -36.64 30.04 28.03
C GLU A 332 -36.33 28.88 29.01
N LYS A 333 -36.76 27.67 28.68
CA LYS A 333 -36.57 26.46 29.50
C LYS A 333 -35.22 25.75 29.25
N SER A 334 -34.31 26.33 28.48
CA SER A 334 -33.04 25.71 28.17
C SER A 334 -31.88 26.72 28.04
N LYS A 335 -30.77 26.40 28.69
CA LYS A 335 -29.53 27.19 28.56
C LYS A 335 -28.68 26.78 27.33
N LYS A 336 -29.10 25.76 26.59
CA LYS A 336 -28.33 25.21 25.46
C LYS A 336 -29.01 25.40 24.11
N LEU A 337 -30.33 25.72 24.05
CA LEU A 337 -31.11 25.67 22.85
C LEU A 337 -31.40 27.08 22.31
N LEU A 338 -31.34 27.17 20.95
CA LEU A 338 -31.93 28.22 20.15
C LEU A 338 -33.13 27.66 19.37
N GLN A 339 -34.19 28.45 19.26
CA GLN A 339 -35.34 28.16 18.41
C GLN A 339 -35.24 28.98 17.13
N PHE A 340 -35.21 28.29 16.01
CA PHE A 340 -35.21 28.87 14.69
C PHE A 340 -36.60 28.77 14.05
N THR A 341 -37.03 29.83 13.39
CA THR A 341 -38.12 29.81 12.43
C THR A 341 -37.53 30.00 11.04
N LEU A 342 -37.76 29.03 10.17
CA LEU A 342 -37.05 28.87 8.91
C LEU A 342 -38.02 28.87 7.73
N ASP A 343 -37.72 29.68 6.70
CA ASP A 343 -38.35 29.59 5.39
C ASP A 343 -37.62 28.48 4.58
N CYS A 344 -38.34 27.44 4.28
CA CYS A 344 -37.86 26.26 3.53
C CYS A 344 -38.56 26.15 2.17
N GLY A 345 -39.15 27.23 1.65
CA GLY A 345 -39.94 27.22 0.41
C GLY A 345 -41.27 26.45 0.55
N GLU A 346 -41.76 26.27 1.76
CA GLU A 346 -43.00 25.54 2.08
C GLU A 346 -44.12 26.52 2.44
N ALA A 347 -45.37 26.06 2.41
CA ALA A 347 -46.53 26.89 2.70
C ALA A 347 -46.51 27.50 4.11
N GLN A 348 -45.82 26.90 5.06
CA GLN A 348 -45.62 27.41 6.42
C GLN A 348 -44.15 27.28 6.83
N PRO A 349 -43.64 28.28 7.59
CA PRO A 349 -42.27 28.19 8.11
C PRO A 349 -42.09 27.02 9.08
N ARG A 350 -40.91 26.38 9.04
CA ARG A 350 -40.55 25.30 9.97
C ARG A 350 -39.95 25.86 11.26
N THR A 351 -40.27 25.20 12.36
CA THR A 351 -39.59 25.43 13.63
C THR A 351 -38.52 24.33 13.83
N ILE A 352 -37.26 24.73 14.05
CA ILE A 352 -36.18 23.83 14.38
C ILE A 352 -35.45 24.31 15.65
N LEU A 353 -35.20 23.39 16.58
CA LEU A 353 -34.40 23.66 17.76
C LEU A 353 -32.99 23.11 17.58
N SER A 354 -31.99 23.94 17.94
CA SER A 354 -30.58 23.52 17.85
C SER A 354 -29.82 23.84 19.14
N GLY A 355 -28.90 22.93 19.55
CA GLY A 355 -28.10 23.02 20.79
C GLY A 355 -26.91 23.97 20.73
N ILE A 356 -26.94 24.98 19.88
CA ILE A 356 -25.80 25.82 19.51
C ILE A 356 -25.72 27.18 20.25
N ARG A 357 -26.52 27.34 21.32
CA ARG A 357 -26.56 28.60 22.09
C ARG A 357 -25.20 29.02 22.65
N LYS A 358 -24.35 28.10 23.00
CA LYS A 358 -22.98 28.36 23.52
C LYS A 358 -22.14 29.20 22.56
N TRP A 359 -22.30 28.96 21.24
CA TRP A 359 -21.51 29.59 20.19
C TRP A 359 -22.22 30.83 19.54
N TYR A 360 -23.55 30.93 19.72
CA TYR A 360 -24.34 32.00 19.16
C TYR A 360 -25.12 32.71 20.28
N SER A 361 -24.44 33.64 20.95
CA SER A 361 -24.99 34.43 22.08
C SER A 361 -25.94 35.54 21.66
N GLU A 362 -25.97 35.89 20.36
CA GLU A 362 -26.80 36.96 19.80
C GLU A 362 -27.65 36.37 18.64
N PRO A 363 -28.80 35.73 18.97
CA PRO A 363 -29.60 35.01 17.97
C PRO A 363 -30.15 35.93 16.87
N GLU A 364 -30.36 37.22 17.15
CA GLU A 364 -30.84 38.21 16.20
C GLU A 364 -29.91 38.39 15.00
N LYS A 365 -28.60 38.19 15.18
CA LYS A 365 -27.59 38.25 14.10
C LYS A 365 -27.67 37.08 13.12
N LEU A 366 -28.45 36.06 13.44
CA LEU A 366 -28.68 34.90 12.58
C LEU A 366 -29.85 35.11 11.62
N ILE A 367 -30.72 36.08 11.88
CA ILE A 367 -31.86 36.39 11.02
C ILE A 367 -31.38 36.85 9.64
N GLY A 368 -32.02 36.33 8.60
CA GLY A 368 -31.65 36.57 7.21
C GLY A 368 -30.53 35.68 6.66
N ARG A 369 -29.85 34.89 7.50
CA ARG A 369 -28.82 33.93 7.02
C ARG A 369 -29.46 32.70 6.39
N THR A 370 -28.76 32.13 5.43
CA THR A 370 -29.10 30.82 4.82
C THR A 370 -28.37 29.73 5.56
N VAL A 371 -29.07 28.66 5.93
CA VAL A 371 -28.53 27.47 6.58
C VAL A 371 -28.93 26.22 5.82
N ILE A 372 -28.21 25.10 6.06
CA ILE A 372 -28.54 23.81 5.50
C ILE A 372 -29.23 22.97 6.57
N ILE A 373 -30.33 22.32 6.22
CA ILE A 373 -31.13 21.50 7.10
C ILE A 373 -31.32 20.08 6.55
N ALA A 374 -31.39 19.07 7.44
CA ALA A 374 -32.00 17.79 7.15
C ALA A 374 -33.52 17.92 7.33
N ALA A 375 -34.25 17.87 6.20
CA ALA A 375 -35.67 18.31 6.15
C ALA A 375 -36.66 17.16 6.36
N ASN A 376 -36.28 15.91 6.21
CA ASN A 376 -37.18 14.76 6.28
C ASN A 376 -37.00 13.93 7.56
N LEU A 377 -36.48 14.53 8.61
CA LEU A 377 -36.48 13.93 9.94
C LEU A 377 -37.88 13.98 10.57
N ALA A 378 -38.27 12.90 11.25
CA ALA A 378 -39.53 12.88 11.99
C ALA A 378 -39.56 13.99 13.04
N PRO A 379 -40.67 14.74 13.18
CA PRO A 379 -40.83 15.81 14.17
C PRO A 379 -40.62 15.27 15.58
N ARG A 380 -39.86 16.02 16.41
CA ARG A 380 -39.54 15.64 17.78
C ARG A 380 -39.82 16.78 18.75
N LYS A 381 -40.48 16.48 19.88
CA LYS A 381 -40.67 17.47 20.95
C LYS A 381 -39.40 17.60 21.79
N ILE A 382 -38.82 18.82 21.82
CA ILE A 382 -37.62 19.16 22.59
C ILE A 382 -37.98 20.39 23.46
N ALA A 383 -37.81 20.30 24.77
CA ALA A 383 -38.19 21.35 25.72
C ALA A 383 -39.65 21.81 25.60
N GLY A 384 -40.57 20.96 25.15
CA GLY A 384 -42.00 21.25 24.98
C GLY A 384 -42.36 21.87 23.61
N ILE A 385 -41.39 22.14 22.73
CA ILE A 385 -41.55 22.71 21.38
C ILE A 385 -41.27 21.59 20.35
N GLU A 386 -42.09 21.53 19.30
CA GLU A 386 -41.89 20.58 18.21
C GLU A 386 -40.81 21.09 17.24
N SER A 387 -39.74 20.28 17.06
CA SER A 387 -38.66 20.52 16.09
C SER A 387 -38.88 19.66 14.87
N GLN A 388 -38.90 20.31 13.68
CA GLN A 388 -39.27 19.71 12.39
C GLN A 388 -38.06 19.60 11.44
N GLY A 389 -36.96 19.05 11.95
CA GLY A 389 -35.72 18.89 11.19
C GLY A 389 -34.48 19.15 12.04
N MET A 390 -33.32 19.24 11.41
CA MET A 390 -32.04 19.49 12.06
C MET A 390 -31.21 20.48 11.24
N ILE A 391 -30.66 21.53 11.85
CA ILE A 391 -29.66 22.40 11.23
C ILE A 391 -28.31 21.69 11.24
N LEU A 392 -27.63 21.65 10.09
CA LEU A 392 -26.31 21.07 9.96
C LEU A 392 -25.25 22.09 10.38
N SER A 393 -24.26 21.63 11.13
CA SER A 393 -23.14 22.42 11.59
C SER A 393 -21.86 21.57 11.63
N SER A 394 -20.71 22.22 11.44
CA SER A 394 -19.39 21.65 11.67
C SER A 394 -18.92 22.01 13.07
N ILE A 395 -18.35 21.04 13.80
CA ILE A 395 -17.74 21.23 15.11
C ILE A 395 -16.29 20.81 14.98
N THR A 396 -15.36 21.63 15.44
CA THR A 396 -13.93 21.33 15.55
C THR A 396 -13.49 21.60 16.99
N ASP A 397 -12.62 20.75 17.50
CA ASP A 397 -11.88 20.96 18.74
C ASP A 397 -10.40 21.08 18.37
N ASP A 398 -9.81 22.25 18.59
CA ASP A 398 -8.41 22.55 18.28
C ASP A 398 -7.48 22.44 19.51
N GLY A 399 -8.02 21.94 20.63
CA GLY A 399 -7.30 21.84 21.91
C GLY A 399 -7.32 23.12 22.74
N GLU A 400 -7.81 24.25 22.19
CA GLU A 400 -8.11 25.50 22.91
C GLU A 400 -9.60 25.66 23.20
N GLY A 401 -10.44 24.81 22.60
CA GLY A 401 -11.87 24.70 22.82
C GLY A 401 -12.67 24.31 21.58
N GLU A 402 -13.94 23.93 21.79
CA GLU A 402 -14.86 23.58 20.71
C GLU A 402 -15.31 24.83 19.94
N THR A 403 -15.06 24.87 18.63
CA THR A 403 -15.58 25.85 17.70
C THR A 403 -16.69 25.24 16.85
N LEU A 404 -17.83 25.92 16.70
CA LEU A 404 -18.95 25.48 15.88
C LEU A 404 -19.32 26.51 14.82
N SER A 405 -19.52 26.03 13.58
CA SER A 405 -20.04 26.84 12.47
C SER A 405 -21.22 26.15 11.81
N MET A 406 -22.32 26.86 11.61
CA MET A 406 -23.46 26.38 10.82
C MET A 406 -23.06 26.28 9.35
N LEU A 407 -23.47 25.21 8.67
CA LEU A 407 -23.23 25.05 7.23
C LEU A 407 -24.17 26.00 6.43
N THR A 408 -23.60 26.58 5.37
CA THR A 408 -24.29 27.47 4.44
C THR A 408 -23.82 27.19 3.02
N VAL A 409 -24.49 27.79 2.03
CA VAL A 409 -24.05 27.77 0.63
C VAL A 409 -23.10 28.95 0.35
N MET A 410 -22.21 28.82 -0.62
CA MET A 410 -21.22 29.86 -0.95
C MET A 410 -21.87 31.16 -1.46
N GLU A 411 -23.02 31.07 -2.17
CA GLU A 411 -23.75 32.20 -2.72
C GLU A 411 -25.18 32.27 -2.14
N PRO A 412 -25.32 32.60 -0.84
CA PRO A 412 -26.60 32.54 -0.13
C PRO A 412 -27.67 33.52 -0.65
N GLU A 413 -27.25 34.56 -1.33
CA GLU A 413 -28.16 35.59 -1.92
C GLU A 413 -28.86 35.06 -3.19
N SER A 414 -28.21 34.16 -3.93
CA SER A 414 -28.73 33.64 -5.20
C SER A 414 -29.55 32.35 -5.05
N ILE A 415 -29.46 31.69 -3.88
CA ILE A 415 -30.12 30.39 -3.61
C ILE A 415 -31.32 30.62 -2.67
N PRO A 416 -32.57 30.42 -3.14
CA PRO A 416 -33.76 30.55 -2.30
C PRO A 416 -33.85 29.47 -1.22
N GLY A 417 -34.57 29.77 -0.14
CA GLY A 417 -34.93 28.75 0.85
C GLY A 417 -35.76 27.64 0.22
N GLY A 418 -35.49 26.40 0.59
CA GLY A 418 -36.16 25.22 0.04
C GLY A 418 -35.46 24.55 -1.14
N SER A 419 -34.36 25.12 -1.63
CA SER A 419 -33.55 24.43 -2.68
C SER A 419 -32.98 23.11 -2.18
N GLU A 420 -33.13 22.07 -2.98
CA GLU A 420 -32.60 20.75 -2.65
C GLU A 420 -31.06 20.76 -2.78
N ILE A 421 -30.40 20.00 -1.90
CA ILE A 421 -28.96 19.75 -1.91
C ILE A 421 -28.77 18.28 -2.25
N GLY A 422 -28.08 18.03 -3.35
CA GLY A 422 -27.80 16.69 -3.90
C GLY A 422 -26.32 16.38 -3.99
#